data_ce0b9b2e19f1325bbb57eb3691093a8b
#
_entry.id   ce0b9b2e19f1325bbb57eb3691093a8b
#
_cell.length_a   1.000
_cell.length_b   1.000
_cell.length_c   1.000
_cell.angle_alpha   90.00
_cell.angle_beta   90.00
_cell.angle_gamma   90.00
#
_symmetry.space_group_name_H-M   'P 1'
#
loop_
_entity.id
_entity.type
_entity.pdbx_description
1 polymer ?
#
loop_
_entity_poly.entity_id
_entity_poly.type
_entity_poly.pdbx_seq_one_letter_code
_entity_poly.pdbx_strand_id
1 'polypeptide(L)'
;MKWYFYWALRQLFPAGRPFSFFALVSILGVALGVMVLLIVQSVMNGFVHDIRDSLARTNGDVRVFSSALLDDWREVAADLREREEVEAVTPFAQGIVMVQEGPRPLFPQVWGMDPATGPEVLPVDSFLVAGSLEDLDDRSVFVSTGVANRLGVGIGSDLDVYTPLMLERMKEEEVLLPLDLRVAGIFETGWNEVDRSTILVTLRTLQELYGLGDRVHGLTLRLADPEKAPVFARTLDAELPEPLFARSWMDLNEDFLFVLRLEK
;
A
#
# COMPACT_ATOMS: atom_id res chain seq x y z
N MET A 1 56.14 26.18 2.78
CA MET A 1 54.78 25.76 3.26
C MET A 1 54.71 25.29 4.71
N LYS A 2 55.78 25.29 5.47
CA LYS A 2 55.77 24.72 6.84
C LYS A 2 55.44 25.71 7.98
N TRP A 3 55.60 27.05 7.77
CA TRP A 3 55.41 28.00 8.86
C TRP A 3 53.94 28.34 9.16
N TYR A 4 53.04 28.32 8.15
CA TYR A 4 51.62 28.51 8.35
C TYR A 4 51.01 27.39 9.22
N PHE A 5 51.47 26.13 8.98
CA PHE A 5 51.02 24.97 9.76
C PHE A 5 51.50 25.06 11.21
N TYR A 6 52.70 25.58 11.44
CA TYR A 6 53.23 25.80 12.79
C TYR A 6 52.44 26.87 13.55
N TRP A 7 52.08 27.97 12.88
CA TRP A 7 51.25 29.02 13.49
C TRP A 7 49.82 28.57 13.77
N ALA A 8 49.20 27.83 12.86
CA ALA A 8 47.90 27.25 13.02
C ALA A 8 47.85 26.25 14.19
N LEU A 9 48.85 25.38 14.31
CA LEU A 9 48.99 24.45 15.46
C LEU A 9 49.23 25.18 16.78
N ARG A 10 49.99 26.27 16.79
CA ARG A 10 50.26 27.04 17.98
C ARG A 10 49.07 27.91 18.45
N GLN A 11 48.15 28.27 17.53
CA GLN A 11 46.87 28.89 17.90
C GLN A 11 45.87 27.86 18.43
N LEU A 12 45.86 26.64 17.88
CA LEU A 12 45.03 25.53 18.36
C LEU A 12 45.46 25.02 19.73
N PHE A 13 46.80 25.04 20.04
CA PHE A 13 47.39 24.53 21.29
C PHE A 13 48.24 25.61 21.94
N PRO A 14 47.66 26.63 22.64
CA PRO A 14 48.42 27.62 23.32
C PRO A 14 49.24 27.00 24.47
N ALA A 15 50.48 27.47 24.61
CA ALA A 15 51.42 26.95 25.61
C ALA A 15 50.81 27.02 27.03
N GLY A 16 50.65 25.83 27.66
CA GLY A 16 50.17 25.69 29.04
C GLY A 16 48.69 25.33 29.22
N ARG A 17 47.91 25.16 28.10
CA ARG A 17 46.53 24.64 28.15
C ARG A 17 46.35 23.59 27.07
N PRO A 18 45.77 22.42 27.38
CA PRO A 18 45.64 21.32 26.41
C PRO A 18 44.72 21.66 25.22
N PHE A 19 43.78 22.61 25.38
CA PHE A 19 42.90 23.08 24.32
C PHE A 19 42.61 24.59 24.46
N SER A 20 42.60 25.29 23.32
CA SER A 20 42.06 26.67 23.26
C SER A 20 40.53 26.59 23.26
N PHE A 21 39.87 27.51 23.95
CA PHE A 21 38.40 27.63 23.97
C PHE A 21 37.82 27.68 22.54
N PHE A 22 38.47 28.43 21.66
CA PHE A 22 38.05 28.52 20.24
C PHE A 22 38.18 27.21 19.50
N ALA A 23 39.23 26.43 19.75
CA ALA A 23 39.37 25.08 19.15
C ALA A 23 38.28 24.13 19.63
N LEU A 24 37.95 24.17 20.91
CA LEU A 24 36.87 23.36 21.49
C LEU A 24 35.51 23.73 20.90
N VAL A 25 35.20 25.03 20.79
CA VAL A 25 33.94 25.49 20.17
C VAL A 25 33.85 25.10 18.68
N SER A 26 34.98 25.22 17.95
CA SER A 26 35.03 24.81 16.55
C SER A 26 34.81 23.30 16.37
N ILE A 27 35.43 22.46 17.17
CA ILE A 27 35.27 21.00 17.15
C ILE A 27 33.83 20.63 17.51
N LEU A 28 33.27 21.25 18.56
CA LEU A 28 31.87 21.01 18.95
C LEU A 28 30.90 21.45 17.84
N GLY A 29 31.15 22.58 17.18
CA GLY A 29 30.32 23.06 16.09
C GLY A 29 30.31 22.10 14.90
N VAL A 30 31.50 21.63 14.51
CA VAL A 30 31.63 20.64 13.43
C VAL A 30 30.99 19.31 13.85
N ALA A 31 31.26 18.83 15.05
CA ALA A 31 30.70 17.59 15.57
C ALA A 31 29.18 17.64 15.63
N LEU A 32 28.60 18.76 16.09
CA LEU A 32 27.16 18.98 16.13
C LEU A 32 26.56 19.00 14.71
N GLY A 33 27.21 19.69 13.76
CA GLY A 33 26.76 19.73 12.36
C GLY A 33 26.75 18.35 11.71
N VAL A 34 27.83 17.58 11.90
CA VAL A 34 27.90 16.20 11.39
C VAL A 34 26.88 15.29 12.06
N MET A 35 26.70 15.43 13.38
CA MET A 35 25.69 14.67 14.14
C MET A 35 24.29 14.91 13.60
N VAL A 36 23.88 16.17 13.40
CA VAL A 36 22.57 16.53 12.85
C VAL A 36 22.40 15.93 11.45
N LEU A 37 23.42 16.03 10.60
CA LEU A 37 23.39 15.43 9.25
C LEU A 37 23.18 13.92 9.29
N LEU A 38 23.91 13.21 10.15
CA LEU A 38 23.77 11.76 10.30
C LEU A 38 22.40 11.35 10.84
N ILE A 39 21.86 12.12 11.82
CA ILE A 39 20.51 11.88 12.35
C ILE A 39 19.47 12.05 11.25
N VAL A 40 19.50 13.15 10.51
CA VAL A 40 18.54 13.41 9.42
C VAL A 40 18.63 12.32 8.37
N GLN A 41 19.83 11.94 7.97
CA GLN A 41 20.02 10.89 6.96
C GLN A 41 19.57 9.51 7.45
N SER A 42 19.79 9.19 8.72
CA SER A 42 19.32 7.95 9.34
C SER A 42 17.78 7.88 9.39
N VAL A 43 17.15 8.96 9.85
CA VAL A 43 15.68 9.06 9.90
C VAL A 43 15.09 8.94 8.50
N MET A 44 15.66 9.64 7.51
CA MET A 44 15.17 9.60 6.13
C MET A 44 15.30 8.21 5.51
N ASN A 45 16.42 7.52 5.74
CA ASN A 45 16.59 6.15 5.26
C ASN A 45 15.61 5.18 5.92
N GLY A 46 15.36 5.32 7.24
CA GLY A 46 14.34 4.53 7.94
C GLY A 46 12.94 4.76 7.39
N PHE A 47 12.56 6.02 7.19
CA PHE A 47 11.26 6.39 6.64
C PHE A 47 11.02 5.84 5.21
N VAL A 48 12.02 5.91 4.34
CA VAL A 48 11.94 5.33 2.98
C VAL A 48 11.78 3.80 3.03
N HIS A 49 12.42 3.15 3.99
CA HIS A 49 12.29 1.69 4.17
C HIS A 49 10.89 1.31 4.65
N ASP A 50 10.38 1.99 5.67
CA ASP A 50 9.03 1.75 6.21
C ASP A 50 7.93 1.96 5.15
N ILE A 51 8.08 2.99 4.32
CA ILE A 51 7.14 3.24 3.22
C ILE A 51 7.19 2.12 2.17
N ARG A 52 8.39 1.68 1.78
CA ARG A 52 8.54 0.57 0.82
C ARG A 52 7.87 -0.69 1.33
N ASP A 53 8.09 -1.01 2.59
CA ASP A 53 7.48 -2.17 3.21
C ASP A 53 5.95 -2.07 3.27
N SER A 54 5.42 -0.90 3.59
CA SER A 54 3.97 -0.66 3.60
C SER A 54 3.36 -0.79 2.20
N LEU A 55 4.01 -0.24 1.16
CA LEU A 55 3.56 -0.34 -0.22
C LEU A 55 3.58 -1.78 -0.74
N ALA A 56 4.65 -2.53 -0.48
CA ALA A 56 4.77 -3.92 -0.89
C ALA A 56 3.71 -4.79 -0.20
N ARG A 57 3.46 -4.57 1.10
CA ARG A 57 2.44 -5.32 1.86
C ARG A 57 1.02 -5.06 1.37
N THR A 58 0.70 -3.83 0.91
CA THR A 58 -0.66 -3.48 0.47
C THR A 58 -0.94 -3.81 -0.99
N ASN A 59 0.10 -3.81 -1.83
CA ASN A 59 -0.06 -4.03 -3.27
C ASN A 59 0.34 -5.45 -3.73
N GLY A 60 0.98 -6.25 -2.86
CA GLY A 60 1.71 -7.44 -3.28
C GLY A 60 2.98 -7.06 -4.05
N ASP A 61 3.78 -8.03 -4.48
CA ASP A 61 5.07 -7.77 -5.14
C ASP A 61 4.91 -7.42 -6.61
N VAL A 62 4.05 -8.15 -7.33
CA VAL A 62 3.74 -7.92 -8.74
C VAL A 62 2.24 -8.07 -8.97
N ARG A 63 1.68 -7.21 -9.81
CA ARG A 63 0.30 -7.31 -10.29
C ARG A 63 0.29 -7.56 -11.79
N VAL A 64 -0.51 -8.53 -12.19
CA VAL A 64 -0.86 -8.78 -13.58
C VAL A 64 -2.25 -8.20 -13.83
N PHE A 65 -2.34 -7.27 -14.74
CA PHE A 65 -3.56 -6.59 -15.13
C PHE A 65 -4.01 -7.08 -16.51
N SER A 66 -5.27 -6.87 -16.82
CA SER A 66 -5.78 -6.94 -18.17
C SER A 66 -6.34 -5.58 -18.58
N SER A 67 -6.20 -5.21 -19.84
CA SER A 67 -6.86 -4.01 -20.39
C SER A 67 -8.38 -4.15 -20.48
N ALA A 68 -8.88 -5.40 -20.37
CA ALA A 68 -10.28 -5.75 -20.19
C ALA A 68 -10.43 -6.58 -18.91
N LEU A 69 -11.65 -6.97 -18.56
CA LEU A 69 -11.85 -7.92 -17.48
C LEU A 69 -11.29 -9.29 -17.88
N LEU A 70 -10.66 -9.97 -16.93
CA LEU A 70 -10.04 -11.28 -17.15
C LEU A 70 -11.07 -12.39 -16.84
N ASP A 71 -11.45 -13.14 -17.87
CA ASP A 71 -12.41 -14.26 -17.77
C ASP A 71 -11.70 -15.53 -17.29
N ASP A 72 -10.59 -15.89 -17.91
CA ASP A 72 -9.88 -17.16 -17.68
C ASP A 72 -8.79 -17.02 -16.59
N TRP A 73 -9.06 -16.20 -15.58
CA TRP A 73 -8.05 -15.86 -14.55
C TRP A 73 -7.52 -17.08 -13.79
N ARG A 74 -8.31 -18.17 -13.67
CA ARG A 74 -7.87 -19.38 -12.96
C ARG A 74 -6.78 -20.12 -13.73
N GLU A 75 -6.86 -20.15 -15.06
CA GLU A 75 -5.84 -20.74 -15.92
C GLU A 75 -4.55 -19.93 -15.84
N VAL A 76 -4.67 -18.60 -15.99
CA VAL A 76 -3.51 -17.70 -15.85
C VAL A 76 -2.89 -17.79 -14.45
N ALA A 77 -3.70 -17.88 -13.39
CA ALA A 77 -3.21 -18.04 -12.04
C ALA A 77 -2.50 -19.39 -11.81
N ALA A 78 -2.96 -20.46 -12.47
CA ALA A 78 -2.30 -21.76 -12.40
C ALA A 78 -0.92 -21.73 -13.08
N ASP A 79 -0.83 -21.16 -14.28
CA ASP A 79 0.45 -21.00 -14.99
C ASP A 79 1.46 -20.14 -14.21
N LEU A 80 0.98 -19.07 -13.55
CA LEU A 80 1.83 -18.21 -12.73
C LEU A 80 2.34 -18.92 -11.47
N ARG A 81 1.54 -19.80 -10.86
CA ARG A 81 1.96 -20.59 -9.68
C ARG A 81 3.00 -21.65 -9.98
N GLU A 82 3.12 -22.09 -11.24
CA GLU A 82 4.15 -23.05 -11.64
C GLU A 82 5.54 -22.42 -11.75
N ARG A 83 5.67 -21.10 -11.70
CA ARG A 83 6.95 -20.38 -11.76
C ARG A 83 7.67 -20.48 -10.42
N GLU A 84 8.96 -20.82 -10.46
CA GLU A 84 9.79 -21.04 -9.27
C GLU A 84 9.91 -19.79 -8.38
N GLU A 85 9.80 -18.59 -8.96
CA GLU A 85 9.90 -17.32 -8.25
C GLU A 85 8.60 -16.93 -7.52
N VAL A 86 7.45 -17.54 -7.87
CA VAL A 86 6.12 -17.17 -7.37
C VAL A 86 5.76 -18.05 -6.17
N GLU A 87 5.55 -17.42 -5.01
CA GLU A 87 5.14 -18.10 -3.79
C GLU A 87 3.61 -18.27 -3.71
N ALA A 88 2.86 -17.22 -4.07
CA ALA A 88 1.40 -17.24 -4.04
C ALA A 88 0.80 -16.31 -5.10
N VAL A 89 -0.43 -16.63 -5.52
CA VAL A 89 -1.21 -15.85 -6.50
C VAL A 89 -2.64 -15.75 -6.04
N THR A 90 -3.19 -14.54 -6.04
CA THR A 90 -4.60 -14.28 -5.72
C THR A 90 -5.26 -13.39 -6.77
N PRO A 91 -6.53 -13.63 -7.12
CA PRO A 91 -7.30 -12.71 -7.96
C PRO A 91 -7.64 -11.45 -7.18
N PHE A 92 -7.75 -10.32 -7.91
CA PHE A 92 -8.26 -9.09 -7.33
C PHE A 92 -9.27 -8.40 -8.23
N ALA A 93 -10.20 -7.74 -7.60
CA ALA A 93 -11.05 -6.74 -8.24
C ALA A 93 -11.10 -5.50 -7.33
N GLN A 94 -11.29 -4.33 -7.92
CA GLN A 94 -11.33 -3.06 -7.19
C GLN A 94 -12.25 -2.07 -7.88
N GLY A 95 -12.75 -1.11 -7.13
CA GLY A 95 -13.60 -0.07 -7.67
C GLY A 95 -13.81 1.06 -6.68
N ILE A 96 -14.74 1.95 -6.99
CA ILE A 96 -15.15 3.03 -6.09
C ILE A 96 -16.64 2.84 -5.81
N VAL A 97 -17.02 2.82 -4.54
CA VAL A 97 -18.41 2.72 -4.10
C VAL A 97 -18.81 3.95 -3.29
N MET A 98 -20.09 4.26 -3.25
CA MET A 98 -20.61 5.14 -2.25
C MET A 98 -21.03 4.29 -1.05
N VAL A 99 -20.56 4.66 0.12
CA VAL A 99 -20.97 4.05 1.40
C VAL A 99 -21.65 5.08 2.25
N GLN A 100 -22.70 4.67 2.92
CA GLN A 100 -23.50 5.57 3.75
C GLN A 100 -23.92 4.87 5.04
N GLU A 101 -23.73 5.59 6.13
CA GLU A 101 -24.44 5.41 7.38
C GLU A 101 -24.80 6.78 7.91
N GLY A 102 -26.11 7.04 8.09
CA GLY A 102 -26.61 8.38 8.41
C GLY A 102 -26.59 9.35 7.20
N PRO A 103 -26.47 10.68 7.42
CA PRO A 103 -26.75 11.69 6.39
C PRO A 103 -25.57 12.02 5.46
N ARG A 104 -24.37 11.47 5.70
CA ARG A 104 -23.14 11.84 4.96
C ARG A 104 -22.57 10.66 4.22
N PRO A 105 -22.63 10.63 2.87
CA PRO A 105 -21.99 9.59 2.09
C PRO A 105 -20.47 9.80 2.01
N LEU A 106 -19.73 8.68 1.91
CA LEU A 106 -18.32 8.63 1.55
C LEU A 106 -18.15 7.85 0.25
N PHE A 107 -17.03 8.08 -0.43
CA PHE A 107 -16.69 7.41 -1.68
C PHE A 107 -15.34 6.68 -1.56
N PRO A 108 -15.25 5.61 -0.75
CA PRO A 108 -14.03 4.85 -0.63
C PRO A 108 -13.77 3.98 -1.86
N GLN A 109 -12.50 3.60 -2.01
CA GLN A 109 -12.14 2.45 -2.82
C GLN A 109 -12.67 1.18 -2.16
N VAL A 110 -13.18 0.26 -2.97
CA VAL A 110 -13.53 -1.08 -2.53
C VAL A 110 -12.57 -2.08 -3.15
N TRP A 111 -12.00 -2.93 -2.31
CA TRP A 111 -11.13 -4.04 -2.72
C TRP A 111 -11.85 -5.35 -2.49
N GLY A 112 -11.91 -6.17 -3.55
CA GLY A 112 -12.42 -7.54 -3.47
C GLY A 112 -11.27 -8.51 -3.31
N MET A 113 -11.24 -9.22 -2.22
CA MET A 113 -10.26 -10.23 -1.87
C MET A 113 -10.88 -11.62 -1.88
N ASP A 114 -10.19 -12.58 -2.47
CA ASP A 114 -10.54 -13.99 -2.30
C ASP A 114 -10.10 -14.46 -0.91
N PRO A 115 -11.04 -14.86 -0.01
CA PRO A 115 -10.69 -15.27 1.34
C PRO A 115 -9.76 -16.49 1.40
N ALA A 116 -9.76 -17.32 0.36
CA ALA A 116 -8.94 -18.55 0.32
C ALA A 116 -7.48 -18.27 -0.03
N THR A 117 -7.22 -17.41 -1.00
CA THR A 117 -5.87 -17.16 -1.54
C THR A 117 -5.32 -15.77 -1.19
N GLY A 118 -6.19 -14.83 -0.85
CA GLY A 118 -5.81 -13.46 -0.52
C GLY A 118 -4.82 -13.34 0.63
N PRO A 119 -5.03 -14.04 1.77
CA PRO A 119 -4.13 -13.99 2.91
C PRO A 119 -2.72 -14.54 2.63
N GLU A 120 -2.57 -15.41 1.64
CA GLU A 120 -1.27 -15.92 1.21
C GLU A 120 -0.42 -14.84 0.53
N VAL A 121 -1.07 -13.87 -0.12
CA VAL A 121 -0.41 -12.79 -0.86
C VAL A 121 -0.33 -11.49 -0.07
N LEU A 122 -1.42 -11.13 0.61
CA LEU A 122 -1.53 -9.89 1.39
C LEU A 122 -1.69 -10.25 2.87
N PRO A 123 -0.87 -9.73 3.78
CA PRO A 123 -0.92 -10.07 5.21
C PRO A 123 -2.08 -9.33 5.92
N VAL A 124 -3.33 -9.58 5.48
CA VAL A 124 -4.52 -8.87 5.94
C VAL A 124 -4.73 -8.98 7.44
N ASP A 125 -4.43 -10.15 8.03
CA ASP A 125 -4.48 -10.34 9.48
C ASP A 125 -3.59 -9.36 10.24
N SER A 126 -2.42 -9.01 9.69
CA SER A 126 -1.50 -8.07 10.32
C SER A 126 -1.98 -6.62 10.26
N PHE A 127 -2.95 -6.33 9.40
CA PHE A 127 -3.55 -5.01 9.27
C PHE A 127 -4.78 -4.82 10.16
N LEU A 128 -5.38 -5.90 10.67
CA LEU A 128 -6.58 -5.81 11.49
C LEU A 128 -6.27 -5.17 12.84
N VAL A 129 -6.91 -4.05 13.11
CA VAL A 129 -6.92 -3.38 14.41
C VAL A 129 -8.02 -3.96 15.30
N ALA A 130 -9.13 -4.39 14.69
CA ALA A 130 -10.26 -5.02 15.36
C ALA A 130 -10.99 -5.95 14.39
N GLY A 131 -11.58 -7.05 14.92
CA GLY A 131 -12.19 -8.12 14.14
C GLY A 131 -11.22 -9.27 13.85
N SER A 132 -11.69 -10.24 13.08
CA SER A 132 -10.90 -11.39 12.62
C SER A 132 -11.12 -11.61 11.13
N LEU A 133 -10.11 -12.13 10.43
CA LEU A 133 -10.24 -12.46 9.00
C LEU A 133 -11.34 -13.51 8.75
N GLU A 134 -11.57 -14.39 9.71
CA GLU A 134 -12.62 -15.42 9.65
C GLU A 134 -14.03 -14.81 9.63
N ASP A 135 -14.20 -13.56 10.08
CA ASP A 135 -15.47 -12.84 10.09
C ASP A 135 -15.80 -12.20 8.73
N LEU A 136 -14.88 -12.27 7.75
CA LEU A 136 -15.10 -11.75 6.40
C LEU A 136 -15.89 -12.77 5.56
N ASP A 137 -17.14 -12.45 5.31
CA ASP A 137 -18.04 -13.22 4.45
C ASP A 137 -18.71 -12.32 3.38
N ASP A 138 -19.59 -12.90 2.55
CA ASP A 138 -20.27 -12.19 1.45
C ASP A 138 -21.29 -11.12 1.92
N ARG A 139 -21.53 -10.99 3.23
CA ARG A 139 -22.41 -9.99 3.85
C ARG A 139 -21.68 -9.08 4.80
N SER A 140 -20.39 -9.13 4.83
CA SER A 140 -19.57 -8.34 5.72
C SER A 140 -18.54 -7.50 4.98
N VAL A 141 -18.03 -6.49 5.67
CA VAL A 141 -17.04 -5.56 5.15
C VAL A 141 -16.01 -5.23 6.23
N PHE A 142 -14.76 -5.16 5.84
CA PHE A 142 -13.75 -4.52 6.65
C PHE A 142 -13.59 -3.08 6.20
N VAL A 143 -13.54 -2.15 7.13
CA VAL A 143 -13.38 -0.73 6.86
C VAL A 143 -12.04 -0.24 7.37
N SER A 144 -11.39 0.65 6.63
CA SER A 144 -10.17 1.30 7.12
C SER A 144 -10.48 2.23 8.30
N THR A 145 -9.49 2.48 9.14
CA THR A 145 -9.62 3.39 10.31
C THR A 145 -10.15 4.77 9.91
N GLY A 146 -9.77 5.29 8.74
CA GLY A 146 -10.27 6.57 8.24
C GLY A 146 -11.73 6.54 7.82
N VAL A 147 -12.21 5.45 7.23
CA VAL A 147 -13.64 5.26 6.90
C VAL A 147 -14.46 5.10 8.19
N ALA A 148 -14.00 4.23 9.11
CA ALA A 148 -14.65 4.01 10.40
C ALA A 148 -14.84 5.32 11.18
N ASN A 149 -13.78 6.11 11.30
CA ASN A 149 -13.80 7.39 12.02
C ASN A 149 -14.72 8.43 11.35
N ARG A 150 -14.73 8.52 10.02
CA ARG A 150 -15.53 9.54 9.31
C ARG A 150 -17.03 9.22 9.30
N LEU A 151 -17.38 7.94 9.22
CA LEU A 151 -18.78 7.49 9.30
C LEU A 151 -19.25 7.32 10.74
N GLY A 152 -18.34 7.16 11.71
CA GLY A 152 -18.68 6.85 13.09
C GLY A 152 -19.13 5.40 13.29
N VAL A 153 -18.67 4.48 12.43
CA VAL A 153 -19.03 3.07 12.46
C VAL A 153 -18.02 2.24 13.24
N GLY A 154 -18.48 1.16 13.82
CA GLY A 154 -17.67 0.15 14.50
C GLY A 154 -18.10 -1.26 14.11
N ILE A 155 -17.45 -2.27 14.68
CA ILE A 155 -17.83 -3.67 14.45
C ILE A 155 -19.30 -3.87 14.80
N GLY A 156 -20.05 -4.51 13.89
CA GLY A 156 -21.47 -4.78 14.02
C GLY A 156 -22.38 -3.68 13.49
N SER A 157 -21.86 -2.53 13.07
CA SER A 157 -22.64 -1.51 12.35
C SER A 157 -23.04 -2.03 10.97
N ASP A 158 -24.21 -1.64 10.49
CA ASP A 158 -24.65 -1.91 9.12
C ASP A 158 -24.27 -0.73 8.22
N LEU A 159 -23.85 -1.02 6.99
CA LEU A 159 -23.34 -0.05 6.04
C LEU A 159 -24.05 -0.22 4.69
N ASP A 160 -24.72 0.82 4.23
CA ASP A 160 -25.33 0.87 2.91
C ASP A 160 -24.26 1.10 1.84
N VAL A 161 -24.15 0.18 0.88
CA VAL A 161 -23.16 0.25 -0.20
C VAL A 161 -23.85 0.39 -1.54
N TYR A 162 -23.47 1.42 -2.30
CA TYR A 162 -24.00 1.71 -3.63
C TYR A 162 -22.86 1.74 -4.65
N THR A 163 -23.09 1.15 -5.81
CA THR A 163 -22.15 1.29 -6.95
C THR A 163 -22.48 2.54 -7.78
N PRO A 164 -21.52 3.08 -8.55
CA PRO A 164 -21.80 4.17 -9.48
C PRO A 164 -22.93 3.85 -10.46
N LEU A 165 -23.04 2.60 -10.92
CA LEU A 165 -24.08 2.16 -11.82
C LEU A 165 -25.47 2.22 -11.15
N MET A 166 -25.57 1.84 -9.88
CA MET A 166 -26.81 1.98 -9.11
C MET A 166 -27.22 3.44 -8.99
N LEU A 167 -26.26 4.34 -8.73
CA LEU A 167 -26.52 5.76 -8.62
C LEU A 167 -26.98 6.39 -9.94
N GLU A 168 -26.49 5.93 -11.09
CA GLU A 168 -26.97 6.35 -12.40
C GLU A 168 -28.40 5.92 -12.65
N ARG A 169 -28.75 4.66 -12.38
CA ARG A 169 -30.10 4.12 -12.54
C ARG A 169 -31.12 4.78 -11.58
N MET A 170 -30.70 5.15 -10.38
CA MET A 170 -31.57 5.91 -9.45
C MET A 170 -32.01 7.27 -10.04
N LYS A 171 -31.22 7.88 -10.93
CA LYS A 171 -31.61 9.12 -11.64
C LYS A 171 -32.72 8.87 -12.68
N GLU A 172 -32.91 7.64 -13.12
CA GLU A 172 -33.93 7.21 -14.08
C GLU A 172 -35.23 6.75 -13.39
N GLU A 173 -35.46 7.14 -12.12
CA GLU A 173 -36.61 6.76 -11.28
C GLU A 173 -36.68 5.26 -10.92
N GLU A 174 -35.62 4.51 -11.14
CA GLU A 174 -35.54 3.12 -10.69
C GLU A 174 -35.12 3.07 -9.21
N VAL A 175 -35.94 2.47 -8.35
CA VAL A 175 -35.62 2.28 -6.93
C VAL A 175 -34.68 1.10 -6.79
N LEU A 176 -33.39 1.34 -6.67
CA LEU A 176 -32.40 0.32 -6.35
C LEU A 176 -32.12 0.32 -4.86
N LEU A 177 -32.19 -0.86 -4.26
CA LEU A 177 -31.82 -1.02 -2.85
C LEU A 177 -30.30 -1.12 -2.75
N PRO A 178 -29.69 -0.46 -1.72
CA PRO A 178 -28.29 -0.66 -1.42
C PRO A 178 -27.98 -2.12 -1.06
N LEU A 179 -26.71 -2.49 -1.15
CA LEU A 179 -26.26 -3.70 -0.53
C LEU A 179 -25.92 -3.38 0.93
N ASP A 180 -26.63 -4.03 1.86
CA ASP A 180 -26.37 -3.91 3.30
C ASP A 180 -25.21 -4.84 3.66
N LEU A 181 -24.09 -4.25 4.14
CA LEU A 181 -22.95 -4.99 4.63
C LEU A 181 -22.71 -4.67 6.10
N ARG A 182 -22.47 -5.71 6.90
CA ARG A 182 -22.09 -5.56 8.30
C ARG A 182 -20.60 -5.33 8.44
N VAL A 183 -20.20 -4.32 9.19
CA VAL A 183 -18.80 -4.08 9.55
C VAL A 183 -18.32 -5.22 10.47
N ALA A 184 -17.46 -6.09 9.96
CA ALA A 184 -16.88 -7.22 10.68
C ALA A 184 -15.46 -6.95 11.17
N GLY A 185 -14.75 -5.96 10.58
CA GLY A 185 -13.40 -5.60 11.00
C GLY A 185 -13.02 -4.17 10.68
N ILE A 186 -12.01 -3.70 11.39
CA ILE A 186 -11.37 -2.40 11.15
C ILE A 186 -9.89 -2.67 10.90
N PHE A 187 -9.33 -2.11 9.82
CA PHE A 187 -7.94 -2.31 9.46
C PHE A 187 -7.16 -1.01 9.30
N GLU A 188 -5.84 -1.12 9.47
CA GLU A 188 -4.87 -0.05 9.27
C GLU A 188 -3.59 -0.66 8.66
N THR A 189 -3.22 -0.19 7.48
CA THR A 189 -2.07 -0.73 6.72
C THR A 189 -0.77 0.02 7.01
N GLY A 190 -0.86 1.21 7.61
CA GLY A 190 0.24 2.16 7.75
C GLY A 190 0.45 3.02 6.49
N TRP A 191 -0.30 2.77 5.40
CA TRP A 191 -0.29 3.59 4.20
C TRP A 191 -1.49 4.54 4.22
N ASN A 192 -1.21 5.83 4.44
CA ASN A 192 -2.24 6.85 4.70
C ASN A 192 -3.31 6.95 3.58
N GLU A 193 -2.94 6.70 2.32
CA GLU A 193 -3.87 6.76 1.20
C GLU A 193 -4.93 5.65 1.28
N VAL A 194 -4.51 4.43 1.61
CA VAL A 194 -5.38 3.29 1.84
C VAL A 194 -6.19 3.48 3.13
N ASP A 195 -5.52 3.86 4.21
CA ASP A 195 -6.15 3.96 5.54
C ASP A 195 -7.21 5.07 5.62
N ARG A 196 -7.15 6.06 4.73
CA ARG A 196 -8.13 7.15 4.69
C ARG A 196 -9.46 6.79 4.04
N SER A 197 -9.47 5.93 3.03
CA SER A 197 -10.67 5.75 2.20
C SER A 197 -10.72 4.40 1.48
N THR A 198 -10.49 3.31 2.19
CA THR A 198 -10.58 1.96 1.60
C THR A 198 -11.50 1.08 2.43
N ILE A 199 -12.25 0.23 1.75
CA ILE A 199 -12.99 -0.87 2.36
C ILE A 199 -12.61 -2.17 1.64
N LEU A 200 -12.68 -3.28 2.37
CA LEU A 200 -12.37 -4.61 1.87
C LEU A 200 -13.60 -5.50 2.01
N VAL A 201 -13.96 -6.16 0.93
CA VAL A 201 -15.06 -7.14 0.86
C VAL A 201 -14.54 -8.43 0.24
N THR A 202 -15.34 -9.51 0.25
CA THR A 202 -14.97 -10.70 -0.52
C THR A 202 -14.96 -10.37 -2.01
N LEU A 203 -14.13 -11.08 -2.77
CA LEU A 203 -14.10 -10.96 -4.23
C LEU A 203 -15.49 -11.17 -4.83
N ARG A 204 -16.22 -12.14 -4.30
CA ARG A 204 -17.58 -12.46 -4.74
C ARG A 204 -18.55 -11.31 -4.52
N THR A 205 -18.51 -10.68 -3.35
CA THR A 205 -19.36 -9.51 -3.07
C THR A 205 -19.05 -8.36 -4.03
N LEU A 206 -17.77 -8.12 -4.35
CA LEU A 206 -17.40 -7.09 -5.31
C LEU A 206 -17.85 -7.45 -6.74
N GLN A 207 -17.70 -8.71 -7.13
CA GLN A 207 -18.19 -9.19 -8.43
C GLN A 207 -19.70 -9.02 -8.59
N GLU A 208 -20.47 -9.28 -7.54
CA GLU A 208 -21.92 -9.06 -7.51
C GLU A 208 -22.25 -7.55 -7.58
N LEU A 209 -21.57 -6.71 -6.80
CA LEU A 209 -21.76 -5.24 -6.78
C LEU A 209 -21.57 -4.60 -8.16
N TYR A 210 -20.61 -5.09 -8.94
CA TYR A 210 -20.26 -4.53 -10.25
C TYR A 210 -20.80 -5.34 -11.43
N GLY A 211 -21.49 -6.45 -11.17
CA GLY A 211 -21.98 -7.33 -12.23
C GLY A 211 -20.88 -7.96 -13.08
N LEU A 212 -19.74 -8.25 -12.47
CA LEU A 212 -18.58 -8.80 -13.18
C LEU A 212 -18.77 -10.28 -13.56
N GLY A 213 -19.71 -10.98 -12.93
CA GLY A 213 -19.79 -12.43 -13.03
C GLY A 213 -18.58 -13.08 -12.34
N ASP A 214 -17.88 -13.98 -13.02
CA ASP A 214 -16.67 -14.64 -12.51
C ASP A 214 -15.36 -13.92 -12.91
N ARG A 215 -15.46 -12.75 -13.52
CA ARG A 215 -14.33 -11.99 -14.03
C ARG A 215 -13.64 -11.18 -12.93
N VAL A 216 -12.37 -10.89 -13.16
CA VAL A 216 -11.53 -10.08 -12.25
C VAL A 216 -10.78 -8.99 -13.01
N HIS A 217 -10.22 -8.03 -12.29
CA HIS A 217 -9.37 -6.98 -12.89
C HIS A 217 -7.94 -7.48 -13.14
N GLY A 218 -7.52 -8.52 -12.43
CA GLY A 218 -6.20 -9.10 -12.59
C GLY A 218 -5.81 -10.03 -11.44
N LEU A 219 -4.51 -10.31 -11.35
CA LEU A 219 -3.91 -11.19 -10.36
C LEU A 219 -2.83 -10.45 -9.59
N THR A 220 -2.75 -10.69 -8.30
CA THR A 220 -1.67 -10.19 -7.44
C THR A 220 -0.79 -11.37 -7.05
N LEU A 221 0.52 -11.18 -7.14
CA LEU A 221 1.52 -12.19 -6.88
C LEU A 221 2.37 -11.82 -5.68
N ARG A 222 2.72 -12.83 -4.90
CA ARG A 222 3.80 -12.79 -3.92
C ARG A 222 4.99 -13.56 -4.46
N LEU A 223 6.17 -12.98 -4.35
CA LEU A 223 7.41 -13.60 -4.78
C LEU A 223 8.19 -14.14 -3.57
N ALA A 224 8.94 -15.22 -3.80
CA ALA A 224 9.88 -15.74 -2.81
C ALA A 224 10.98 -14.71 -2.44
N ASP A 225 11.32 -13.81 -3.36
CA ASP A 225 12.26 -12.72 -3.15
C ASP A 225 11.63 -11.40 -3.64
N PRO A 226 11.02 -10.59 -2.75
CA PRO A 226 10.36 -9.33 -3.11
C PRO A 226 11.28 -8.29 -3.76
N GLU A 227 12.60 -8.36 -3.52
CA GLU A 227 13.55 -7.42 -4.13
C GLU A 227 13.68 -7.63 -5.64
N LYS A 228 13.37 -8.82 -6.14
CA LYS A 228 13.37 -9.14 -7.56
C LYS A 228 12.10 -8.71 -8.30
N ALA A 229 11.08 -8.21 -7.60
CA ALA A 229 9.81 -7.84 -8.20
C ALA A 229 9.92 -6.94 -9.45
N PRO A 230 10.78 -5.89 -9.51
CA PRO A 230 10.88 -5.06 -10.71
C PRO A 230 11.50 -5.75 -11.92
N VAL A 231 12.40 -6.71 -11.68
CA VAL A 231 13.03 -7.50 -12.75
C VAL A 231 12.05 -8.56 -13.23
N PHE A 232 11.45 -9.27 -12.31
CA PHE A 232 10.45 -10.29 -12.59
C PHE A 232 9.25 -9.72 -13.35
N ALA A 233 8.70 -8.58 -12.90
CA ALA A 233 7.56 -7.92 -13.57
C ALA A 233 7.88 -7.58 -15.03
N ARG A 234 9.07 -7.04 -15.33
CA ARG A 234 9.49 -6.73 -16.69
C ARG A 234 9.66 -7.97 -17.58
N THR A 235 10.21 -9.04 -17.02
CA THR A 235 10.35 -10.31 -17.76
C THR A 235 8.98 -10.90 -18.04
N LEU A 236 8.11 -10.92 -17.03
CA LEU A 236 6.75 -11.41 -17.16
C LEU A 236 5.94 -10.58 -18.16
N ASP A 237 6.04 -9.25 -18.11
CA ASP A 237 5.36 -8.33 -19.05
C ASP A 237 5.71 -8.62 -20.53
N ALA A 238 6.96 -9.00 -20.78
CA ALA A 238 7.42 -9.36 -22.13
C ALA A 238 6.95 -10.75 -22.61
N GLU A 239 6.59 -11.64 -21.69
CA GLU A 239 6.16 -13.01 -21.98
C GLU A 239 4.63 -13.15 -22.05
N LEU A 240 3.90 -12.26 -21.35
CA LEU A 240 2.45 -12.30 -21.28
C LEU A 240 1.81 -11.97 -22.66
N PRO A 241 0.79 -12.74 -23.08
CA PRO A 241 0.03 -12.40 -24.28
C PRO A 241 -0.85 -11.16 -24.03
N GLU A 242 -1.04 -10.34 -25.06
CA GLU A 242 -2.08 -9.31 -25.01
C GLU A 242 -3.46 -9.94 -24.74
N PRO A 243 -4.30 -9.36 -23.89
CA PRO A 243 -4.27 -8.01 -23.33
C PRO A 243 -3.67 -7.92 -21.92
N LEU A 244 -2.84 -8.88 -21.48
CA LEU A 244 -2.25 -8.91 -20.15
C LEU A 244 -0.97 -8.10 -20.09
N PHE A 245 -0.71 -7.48 -18.93
CA PHE A 245 0.53 -6.78 -18.63
C PHE A 245 0.88 -6.89 -17.14
N ALA A 246 2.17 -6.89 -16.82
CA ALA A 246 2.66 -7.01 -15.46
C ALA A 246 3.30 -5.71 -14.97
N ARG A 247 3.08 -5.36 -13.71
CA ARG A 247 3.72 -4.22 -13.03
C ARG A 247 4.15 -4.62 -11.63
N SER A 248 5.33 -4.22 -11.24
CA SER A 248 5.77 -4.33 -9.85
C SER A 248 5.12 -3.26 -8.99
N TRP A 249 5.14 -3.47 -7.66
CA TRP A 249 4.70 -2.44 -6.73
C TRP A 249 5.49 -1.12 -6.89
N MET A 250 6.74 -1.18 -7.37
CA MET A 250 7.56 0.01 -7.67
C MET A 250 7.03 0.77 -8.88
N ASP A 251 6.62 0.06 -9.93
CA ASP A 251 6.07 0.68 -11.14
C ASP A 251 4.71 1.34 -10.84
N LEU A 252 3.91 0.70 -9.99
CA LEU A 252 2.60 1.24 -9.56
C LEU A 252 2.71 2.49 -8.70
N ASN A 253 3.86 2.73 -8.08
CA ASN A 253 4.13 3.88 -7.20
C ASN A 253 5.31 4.73 -7.69
N GLU A 254 5.56 4.75 -9.02
CA GLU A 254 6.72 5.41 -9.62
C GLU A 254 6.77 6.89 -9.27
N ASP A 255 5.66 7.61 -9.37
CA ASP A 255 5.58 9.04 -9.07
C ASP A 255 5.98 9.35 -7.63
N PHE A 256 5.49 8.53 -6.69
CA PHE A 256 5.82 8.68 -5.28
C PHE A 256 7.30 8.35 -5.00
N LEU A 257 7.81 7.27 -5.59
CA LEU A 257 9.21 6.89 -5.45
C LEU A 257 10.16 7.88 -6.14
N PHE A 258 9.70 8.55 -7.20
CA PHE A 258 10.45 9.63 -7.85
C PHE A 258 10.64 10.82 -6.92
N VAL A 259 9.59 11.26 -6.22
CA VAL A 259 9.69 12.34 -5.22
C VAL A 259 10.69 11.98 -4.12
N LEU A 260 10.65 10.75 -3.61
CA LEU A 260 11.61 10.29 -2.59
C LEU A 260 13.07 10.25 -3.09
N ARG A 261 13.28 10.08 -4.40
CA ARG A 261 14.63 10.12 -4.99
C ARG A 261 15.16 11.55 -5.16
N LEU A 262 14.28 12.54 -5.36
CA LEU A 262 14.68 13.95 -5.50
C LEU A 262 15.15 14.55 -4.17
N GLU A 263 14.75 13.98 -3.04
CA GLU A 263 15.15 14.45 -1.71
C GLU A 263 16.47 13.85 -1.21
N LYS A 264 17.11 12.98 -2.00
CA LYS A 264 18.45 12.43 -1.72
C LYS A 264 19.55 13.21 -2.45
#